data_805406ff26fd30386549d7e16a9b3075
#
_entry.id   805406ff26fd30386549d7e16a9b3075
#
_cell.length_a   1.000
_cell.length_b   1.000
_cell.length_c   1.000
_cell.angle_alpha   90.00
_cell.angle_beta   90.00
_cell.angle_gamma   90.00
#
_symmetry.space_group_name_H-M   'P 1'
#
loop_
_entity.id
_entity.type
_entity.pdbx_description
1 polymer ?
#
loop_
_entity_poly.entity_id
_entity_poly.type
_entity_poly.pdbx_seq_one_letter_code
_entity_poly.pdbx_strand_id
1 'polypeptide(L)'
;MDNSAKPTLFTCLSPALLHLYDVSDSIVVIIDVLRATSTIATALYNAASVIPVATVARCIELGKESNGITAGERDGKVAEGLEYGNSPFEYPPSFIQGRVLVLTTTNGTKLLHMALDNGAKEIITGSFPNLSAVCDHLMSSKMNVILGCAAWKDRVNLEDSLFAGAVIERIGKHFDIKCDSSRMVQNLYKSARGDLYEFMKQNDATHYHRLSNFGLEKDIRYCLAAEGANVLPKFVGDRLVIG
;
A
#
# COMPACT_ATOMS: atom_id res chain seq x y z
N MET A 1 14.77 -20.76 26.85
CA MET A 1 14.28 -19.44 26.37
C MET A 1 15.07 -19.16 25.12
N ASP A 2 14.38 -19.12 23.98
CA ASP A 2 15.02 -18.85 22.67
C ASP A 2 15.56 -17.41 22.69
N ASN A 3 16.87 -17.28 22.74
CA ASN A 3 17.59 -16.01 22.89
C ASN A 3 17.91 -15.40 21.51
N SER A 4 17.11 -15.76 20.48
CA SER A 4 17.25 -15.12 19.17
C SER A 4 16.79 -13.67 19.26
N ALA A 5 17.62 -12.73 18.79
CA ALA A 5 17.29 -11.33 18.75
C ALA A 5 16.02 -11.11 17.92
N LYS A 6 15.08 -10.30 18.41
CA LYS A 6 13.87 -9.97 17.67
C LYS A 6 14.24 -9.28 16.34
N PRO A 7 13.52 -9.55 15.25
CA PRO A 7 13.68 -8.79 14.02
C PRO A 7 13.36 -7.31 14.26
N THR A 8 13.94 -6.44 13.46
CA THR A 8 13.69 -4.99 13.53
C THR A 8 12.47 -4.59 12.72
N LEU A 9 11.81 -3.51 13.16
CA LEU A 9 10.73 -2.87 12.40
C LEU A 9 10.98 -1.37 12.32
N PHE A 10 11.03 -0.86 11.09
CA PHE A 10 11.20 0.55 10.79
C PHE A 10 10.01 1.09 9.99
N THR A 11 9.78 2.40 10.11
CA THR A 11 8.81 3.12 9.27
C THR A 11 9.54 4.17 8.43
N CYS A 12 9.51 3.99 7.13
CA CYS A 12 9.97 4.96 6.14
C CYS A 12 8.79 5.82 5.69
N LEU A 13 8.73 7.07 6.13
CA LEU A 13 7.57 7.94 5.93
C LEU A 13 7.45 8.53 4.52
N SER A 14 8.47 8.35 3.68
CA SER A 14 8.49 8.86 2.30
C SER A 14 9.51 8.10 1.45
N PRO A 15 9.25 7.88 0.16
CA PRO A 15 10.22 7.30 -0.76
C PRO A 15 11.56 8.05 -0.76
N ALA A 16 11.55 9.37 -0.57
CA ALA A 16 12.76 10.19 -0.48
C ALA A 16 13.72 9.77 0.65
N LEU A 17 13.23 9.05 1.66
CA LEU A 17 14.01 8.58 2.80
C LEU A 17 14.44 7.12 2.70
N LEU A 18 14.02 6.38 1.65
CA LEU A 18 14.26 4.94 1.55
C LEU A 18 15.75 4.59 1.55
N HIS A 19 16.60 5.47 1.01
CA HIS A 19 18.05 5.30 0.97
C HIS A 19 18.73 5.25 2.36
N LEU A 20 18.01 5.61 3.43
CA LEU A 20 18.47 5.54 4.81
C LEU A 20 18.25 4.16 5.45
N TYR A 21 17.58 3.25 4.76
CA TYR A 21 17.20 1.93 5.27
C TYR A 21 17.84 0.82 4.43
N ASP A 22 18.36 -0.20 5.10
CA ASP A 22 18.80 -1.43 4.42
C ASP A 22 17.60 -2.32 4.13
N VAL A 23 17.24 -2.43 2.85
CA VAL A 23 16.10 -3.22 2.40
C VAL A 23 16.48 -4.67 2.04
N SER A 24 17.78 -4.98 1.89
CA SER A 24 18.26 -6.25 1.32
C SER A 24 17.88 -7.48 2.16
N ASP A 25 17.79 -7.34 3.48
CA ASP A 25 17.39 -8.38 4.43
C ASP A 25 16.01 -8.15 5.03
N SER A 26 15.18 -7.34 4.36
CA SER A 26 13.91 -6.88 4.91
C SER A 26 12.73 -7.22 4.01
N ILE A 27 11.56 -7.43 4.62
CA ILE A 27 10.27 -7.30 3.95
C ILE A 27 9.96 -5.81 3.85
N VAL A 28 9.76 -5.31 2.63
CA VAL A 28 9.26 -3.95 2.40
C VAL A 28 7.76 -4.01 2.17
N VAL A 29 7.00 -3.39 3.06
CA VAL A 29 5.55 -3.21 2.91
C VAL A 29 5.29 -1.89 2.20
N ILE A 30 4.82 -1.93 0.97
CA ILE A 30 4.43 -0.73 0.22
C ILE A 30 3.05 -0.29 0.71
N ILE A 31 2.95 0.96 1.16
CA ILE A 31 1.74 1.54 1.75
C ILE A 31 1.33 2.76 0.93
N ASP A 32 0.20 2.67 0.24
CA ASP A 32 -0.46 3.76 -0.52
C ASP A 32 -1.97 3.59 -0.34
N VAL A 33 -2.45 3.93 0.85
CA VAL A 33 -3.82 3.62 1.31
C VAL A 33 -4.86 4.30 0.42
N LEU A 34 -4.61 5.56 0.03
CA LEU A 34 -5.51 6.32 -0.82
C LEU A 34 -4.85 6.61 -2.19
N ARG A 35 -4.94 5.62 -3.16
CA ARG A 35 -5.82 4.43 -3.16
C ARG A 35 -5.10 3.17 -3.65
N ALA A 36 -3.85 3.26 -4.10
CA ALA A 36 -3.20 2.21 -4.89
C ALA A 36 -3.22 0.84 -4.19
N THR A 37 -2.75 0.74 -2.95
CA THR A 37 -2.65 -0.55 -2.26
C THR A 37 -4.01 -1.12 -1.84
N SER A 38 -5.01 -0.26 -1.60
CA SER A 38 -6.38 -0.70 -1.39
C SER A 38 -7.02 -1.26 -2.67
N THR A 39 -6.75 -0.63 -3.82
CA THR A 39 -7.20 -1.12 -5.14
C THR A 39 -6.52 -2.44 -5.51
N ILE A 40 -5.22 -2.57 -5.28
CA ILE A 40 -4.46 -3.81 -5.49
C ILE A 40 -5.04 -4.94 -4.64
N ALA A 41 -5.24 -4.72 -3.33
CA ALA A 41 -5.81 -5.73 -2.45
C ALA A 41 -7.20 -6.18 -2.94
N THR A 42 -8.05 -5.24 -3.34
CA THR A 42 -9.40 -5.53 -3.85
C THR A 42 -9.36 -6.32 -5.17
N ALA A 43 -8.51 -5.92 -6.12
CA ALA A 43 -8.38 -6.62 -7.40
C ALA A 43 -7.90 -8.07 -7.20
N LEU A 44 -6.91 -8.30 -6.34
CA LEU A 44 -6.43 -9.64 -6.01
C LEU A 44 -7.47 -10.45 -5.24
N TYR A 45 -8.18 -9.86 -4.28
CA TYR A 45 -9.29 -10.51 -3.58
C TYR A 45 -10.38 -10.97 -4.56
N ASN A 46 -10.59 -10.21 -5.63
CA ASN A 46 -11.50 -10.53 -6.72
C ASN A 46 -10.86 -11.39 -7.82
N ALA A 47 -9.77 -12.12 -7.48
CA ALA A 47 -9.10 -13.10 -8.31
C ALA A 47 -8.42 -12.55 -9.58
N ALA A 48 -7.95 -11.31 -9.56
CA ALA A 48 -7.06 -10.76 -10.59
C ALA A 48 -5.58 -11.10 -10.32
N SER A 49 -4.69 -10.75 -11.25
CA SER A 49 -3.28 -10.47 -10.99
C SER A 49 -2.99 -9.01 -11.34
N VAL A 50 -2.03 -8.38 -10.66
CA VAL A 50 -1.74 -6.95 -10.87
C VAL A 50 -0.30 -6.74 -11.28
N ILE A 51 -0.07 -6.07 -12.41
CA ILE A 51 1.27 -5.66 -12.87
C ILE A 51 1.45 -4.17 -12.59
N PRO A 52 2.22 -3.79 -11.56
CA PRO A 52 2.51 -2.40 -11.27
C PRO A 52 3.57 -1.86 -12.22
N VAL A 53 3.32 -0.70 -12.83
CA VAL A 53 4.24 -0.07 -13.78
C VAL A 53 4.47 1.41 -13.47
N ALA A 54 5.65 1.91 -13.81
CA ALA A 54 6.05 3.28 -13.48
C ALA A 54 5.38 4.34 -14.37
N THR A 55 5.03 4.01 -15.61
CA THR A 55 4.59 5.01 -16.60
C THR A 55 3.30 4.61 -17.30
N VAL A 56 2.53 5.60 -17.77
CA VAL A 56 1.33 5.39 -18.59
C VAL A 56 1.69 4.68 -19.91
N ALA A 57 2.79 5.06 -20.54
CA ALA A 57 3.23 4.42 -21.79
C ALA A 57 3.46 2.90 -21.59
N ARG A 58 4.17 2.51 -20.53
CA ARG A 58 4.39 1.09 -20.23
C ARG A 58 3.11 0.36 -19.82
N CYS A 59 2.17 1.07 -19.18
CA CYS A 59 0.85 0.53 -18.87
C CYS A 59 0.08 0.16 -20.14
N ILE A 60 0.06 1.04 -21.14
CA ILE A 60 -0.61 0.82 -22.42
C ILE A 60 0.05 -0.33 -23.18
N GLU A 61 1.38 -0.37 -23.24
CA GLU A 61 2.15 -1.41 -23.93
C GLU A 61 1.86 -2.80 -23.33
N LEU A 62 2.05 -2.96 -22.01
CA LEU A 62 1.79 -4.21 -21.32
C LEU A 62 0.32 -4.62 -21.32
N GLY A 63 -0.60 -3.66 -21.29
CA GLY A 63 -2.03 -3.93 -21.45
C GLY A 63 -2.33 -4.63 -22.78
N LYS A 64 -1.71 -4.17 -23.87
CA LYS A 64 -1.83 -4.81 -25.20
C LYS A 64 -1.19 -6.20 -25.23
N GLU A 65 0.05 -6.33 -24.69
CA GLU A 65 0.79 -7.58 -24.68
C GLU A 65 0.09 -8.68 -23.87
N SER A 66 -0.48 -8.32 -22.71
CA SER A 66 -1.13 -9.25 -21.79
C SER A 66 -2.64 -9.42 -22.01
N ASN A 67 -3.25 -8.71 -22.97
CA ASN A 67 -4.71 -8.55 -23.08
C ASN A 67 -5.33 -8.14 -21.72
N GLY A 68 -4.61 -7.28 -21.00
CA GLY A 68 -4.95 -6.83 -19.66
C GLY A 68 -5.75 -5.53 -19.65
N ILE A 69 -6.33 -5.22 -18.50
CA ILE A 69 -7.01 -3.95 -18.23
C ILE A 69 -5.94 -2.90 -17.91
N THR A 70 -5.98 -1.76 -18.58
CA THR A 70 -5.07 -0.64 -18.30
C THR A 70 -5.72 0.33 -17.32
N ALA A 71 -5.02 0.63 -16.23
CA ALA A 71 -5.55 1.44 -15.16
C ALA A 71 -4.51 2.38 -14.55
N GLY A 72 -4.98 3.52 -14.07
CA GLY A 72 -4.13 4.43 -13.35
C GLY A 72 -4.71 5.82 -13.18
N GLU A 73 -4.06 6.58 -12.31
CA GLU A 73 -4.47 7.95 -12.02
C GLU A 73 -3.31 8.94 -12.17
N ARG A 74 -3.68 10.17 -12.54
CA ARG A 74 -2.84 11.36 -12.42
C ARG A 74 -3.71 12.47 -11.86
N ASP A 75 -3.27 13.07 -10.76
CA ASP A 75 -3.99 14.11 -10.04
C ASP A 75 -5.45 13.76 -9.67
N GLY A 76 -5.69 12.46 -9.32
CA GLY A 76 -7.00 11.95 -8.88
C GLY A 76 -7.99 11.59 -9.99
N LYS A 77 -7.60 11.77 -11.26
CA LYS A 77 -8.41 11.41 -12.44
C LYS A 77 -7.79 10.23 -13.18
N VAL A 78 -8.59 9.52 -13.96
CA VAL A 78 -8.07 8.51 -14.90
C VAL A 78 -6.99 9.16 -15.77
N ALA A 79 -5.82 8.52 -15.83
CA ALA A 79 -4.72 9.05 -16.64
C ALA A 79 -5.06 8.99 -18.13
N GLU A 80 -4.68 10.02 -18.87
CA GLU A 80 -4.94 10.10 -20.31
C GLU A 80 -4.39 8.86 -21.05
N GLY A 81 -5.21 8.24 -21.87
CA GLY A 81 -4.89 7.02 -22.61
C GLY A 81 -5.12 5.71 -21.87
N LEU A 82 -5.56 5.74 -20.62
CA LEU A 82 -5.96 4.54 -19.87
C LEU A 82 -7.48 4.37 -19.84
N GLU A 83 -7.91 3.11 -19.65
CA GLU A 83 -9.34 2.78 -19.68
C GLU A 83 -10.01 2.98 -18.32
N TYR A 84 -9.29 2.72 -17.22
CA TYR A 84 -9.82 2.72 -15.85
C TYR A 84 -8.95 3.52 -14.90
N GLY A 85 -9.55 3.91 -13.78
CA GLY A 85 -8.90 4.69 -12.74
C GLY A 85 -8.25 3.83 -11.65
N ASN A 86 -8.24 4.39 -10.45
CA ASN A 86 -7.65 3.77 -9.26
C ASN A 86 -8.68 3.67 -8.12
N SER A 87 -9.95 3.41 -8.45
CA SER A 87 -10.99 3.14 -7.46
C SER A 87 -11.13 1.63 -7.23
N PRO A 88 -11.14 1.14 -5.97
CA PRO A 88 -11.42 -0.27 -5.69
C PRO A 88 -12.75 -0.75 -6.27
N PHE A 89 -13.73 0.13 -6.42
CA PHE A 89 -15.06 -0.20 -6.94
C PHE A 89 -15.13 -0.39 -8.46
N GLU A 90 -14.07 -0.03 -9.18
CA GLU A 90 -13.99 -0.27 -10.64
C GLU A 90 -13.69 -1.74 -10.98
N TYR A 91 -13.32 -2.57 -9.98
CA TYR A 91 -12.84 -3.93 -10.16
C TYR A 91 -13.68 -5.00 -9.44
N PRO A 92 -15.01 -5.07 -9.69
CA PRO A 92 -15.85 -6.11 -9.10
C PRO A 92 -15.51 -7.51 -9.68
N PRO A 93 -15.81 -8.62 -8.96
CA PRO A 93 -15.49 -9.98 -9.42
C PRO A 93 -16.00 -10.29 -10.82
N SER A 94 -17.21 -9.84 -11.16
CA SER A 94 -17.81 -10.03 -12.48
C SER A 94 -17.02 -9.42 -13.64
N PHE A 95 -16.14 -8.47 -13.35
CA PHE A 95 -15.33 -7.76 -14.33
C PHE A 95 -13.86 -8.20 -14.33
N ILE A 96 -13.25 -8.39 -13.12
CA ILE A 96 -11.81 -8.51 -13.01
C ILE A 96 -11.32 -9.96 -12.84
N GLN A 97 -12.19 -10.90 -12.47
CA GLN A 97 -11.81 -12.28 -12.17
C GLN A 97 -11.05 -12.94 -13.33
N GLY A 98 -9.88 -13.50 -13.03
CA GLY A 98 -9.02 -14.18 -13.99
C GLY A 98 -8.29 -13.24 -14.97
N ARG A 99 -8.42 -11.92 -14.82
CA ARG A 99 -7.79 -10.93 -15.71
C ARG A 99 -6.50 -10.36 -15.12
N VAL A 100 -5.72 -9.76 -15.98
CA VAL A 100 -4.54 -8.99 -15.61
C VAL A 100 -4.92 -7.52 -15.51
N LEU A 101 -4.63 -6.88 -14.39
CA LEU A 101 -4.72 -5.44 -14.20
C LEU A 101 -3.32 -4.84 -14.31
N VAL A 102 -3.07 -4.04 -15.34
CA VAL A 102 -1.83 -3.26 -15.46
C VAL A 102 -2.08 -1.89 -14.85
N LEU A 103 -1.42 -1.61 -13.72
CA LEU A 103 -1.73 -0.44 -12.90
C LEU A 103 -0.53 0.52 -12.80
N THR A 104 -0.75 1.79 -13.11
CA THR A 104 0.23 2.86 -12.86
C THR A 104 -0.33 3.92 -11.92
N THR A 105 0.45 4.29 -10.90
CA THR A 105 0.09 5.35 -9.96
C THR A 105 1.26 6.30 -9.77
N THR A 106 1.00 7.46 -9.19
CA THR A 106 2.03 8.50 -9.03
C THR A 106 3.08 8.10 -7.97
N ASN A 107 2.65 7.47 -6.87
CA ASN A 107 3.49 7.29 -5.68
C ASN A 107 3.77 5.82 -5.34
N GLY A 108 2.76 4.96 -5.25
CA GLY A 108 2.93 3.56 -4.83
C GLY A 108 3.84 2.75 -5.76
N THR A 109 3.72 2.93 -7.07
CA THR A 109 4.59 2.26 -8.04
C THR A 109 6.04 2.77 -7.98
N LYS A 110 6.26 4.07 -7.69
CA LYS A 110 7.61 4.63 -7.47
C LYS A 110 8.31 3.91 -6.31
N LEU A 111 7.67 3.83 -5.15
CA LEU A 111 8.27 3.19 -3.97
C LEU A 111 8.54 1.70 -4.19
N LEU A 112 7.63 0.99 -4.87
CA LEU A 112 7.80 -0.42 -5.21
C LEU A 112 9.05 -0.64 -6.07
N HIS A 113 9.22 0.13 -7.15
CA HIS A 113 10.41 0.03 -8.00
C HIS A 113 11.68 0.41 -7.25
N MET A 114 11.65 1.44 -6.41
CA MET A 114 12.81 1.78 -5.56
C MET A 114 13.19 0.63 -4.62
N ALA A 115 12.23 -0.07 -4.02
CA ALA A 115 12.50 -1.22 -3.18
C ALA A 115 13.10 -2.40 -3.97
N LEU A 116 12.62 -2.65 -5.20
CA LEU A 116 13.18 -3.65 -6.12
C LEU A 116 14.62 -3.32 -6.50
N ASP A 117 14.87 -2.09 -6.95
CA ASP A 117 16.19 -1.63 -7.40
C ASP A 117 17.24 -1.66 -6.28
N ASN A 118 16.80 -1.50 -5.03
CA ASN A 118 17.66 -1.62 -3.84
C ASN A 118 17.73 -3.06 -3.29
N GLY A 119 17.16 -4.04 -3.97
CA GLY A 119 17.32 -5.46 -3.65
C GLY A 119 16.51 -5.93 -2.45
N ALA A 120 15.32 -5.36 -2.20
CA ALA A 120 14.44 -5.81 -1.12
C ALA A 120 14.25 -7.32 -1.17
N LYS A 121 14.38 -7.99 -0.02
CA LYS A 121 14.26 -9.45 0.08
C LYS A 121 12.88 -9.97 -0.28
N GLU A 122 11.87 -9.21 0.13
CA GLU A 122 10.48 -9.46 -0.19
C GLU A 122 9.73 -8.13 -0.27
N ILE A 123 8.77 -8.04 -1.18
CA ILE A 123 7.89 -6.88 -1.31
C ILE A 123 6.44 -7.36 -1.23
N ILE A 124 5.69 -6.74 -0.33
CA ILE A 124 4.24 -6.91 -0.18
C ILE A 124 3.55 -5.54 -0.21
N THR A 125 2.24 -5.51 -0.42
CA THR A 125 1.50 -4.25 -0.28
C THR A 125 0.51 -4.31 0.87
N GLY A 126 0.34 -3.17 1.56
CA GLY A 126 -0.52 -3.05 2.72
C GLY A 126 -1.46 -1.86 2.67
N SER A 127 -2.68 -2.09 3.13
CA SER A 127 -3.76 -1.12 3.33
C SER A 127 -4.74 -1.63 4.39
N PHE A 128 -5.66 -0.80 4.89
CA PHE A 128 -6.61 -1.27 5.91
C PHE A 128 -7.46 -2.46 5.46
N PRO A 129 -7.96 -2.53 4.19
CA PRO A 129 -8.70 -3.69 3.72
C PRO A 129 -8.01 -5.04 3.89
N ASN A 130 -6.67 -5.10 3.96
CA ASN A 130 -5.89 -6.34 4.14
C ASN A 130 -4.97 -6.33 5.38
N LEU A 131 -5.26 -5.52 6.37
CA LEU A 131 -4.43 -5.33 7.56
C LEU A 131 -4.10 -6.65 8.27
N SER A 132 -5.08 -7.56 8.42
CA SER A 132 -4.85 -8.84 9.10
C SER A 132 -3.89 -9.73 8.34
N ALA A 133 -4.08 -9.90 7.03
CA ALA A 133 -3.19 -10.72 6.21
C ALA A 133 -1.73 -10.21 6.25
N VAL A 134 -1.54 -8.88 6.19
CA VAL A 134 -0.22 -8.25 6.33
C VAL A 134 0.38 -8.56 7.70
N CYS A 135 -0.35 -8.33 8.77
CA CYS A 135 0.15 -8.56 10.14
C CYS A 135 0.51 -10.03 10.39
N ASP A 136 -0.34 -10.96 9.95
CA ASP A 136 -0.12 -12.40 10.14
C ASP A 136 1.14 -12.87 9.39
N HIS A 137 1.33 -12.40 8.16
CA HIS A 137 2.53 -12.68 7.38
C HIS A 137 3.80 -12.14 8.05
N LEU A 138 3.79 -10.87 8.47
CA LEU A 138 4.94 -10.25 9.13
C LEU A 138 5.33 -10.96 10.43
N MET A 139 4.36 -11.42 11.22
CA MET A 139 4.63 -12.19 12.44
C MET A 139 5.25 -13.56 12.15
N SER A 140 4.79 -14.24 11.08
CA SER A 140 5.25 -15.59 10.74
C SER A 140 6.64 -15.60 10.10
N SER A 141 7.01 -14.54 9.38
CA SER A 141 8.24 -14.45 8.58
C SER A 141 9.52 -14.40 9.42
N LYS A 142 9.46 -13.81 10.63
CA LYS A 142 10.62 -13.54 11.51
C LYS A 142 11.72 -12.71 10.85
N MET A 143 11.40 -11.95 9.80
CA MET A 143 12.32 -11.10 9.06
C MET A 143 12.24 -9.65 9.54
N ASN A 144 13.28 -8.87 9.24
CA ASN A 144 13.23 -7.41 9.40
C ASN A 144 12.12 -6.82 8.50
N VAL A 145 11.52 -5.74 8.95
CA VAL A 145 10.38 -5.10 8.27
C VAL A 145 10.63 -3.62 8.08
N ILE A 146 10.33 -3.14 6.89
CA ILE A 146 10.26 -1.71 6.58
C ILE A 146 8.85 -1.40 6.10
N LEU A 147 8.11 -0.63 6.92
CA LEU A 147 6.82 -0.07 6.54
C LEU A 147 7.08 1.18 5.70
N GLY A 148 6.97 1.05 4.38
CA GLY A 148 7.26 2.10 3.42
C GLY A 148 6.00 2.86 3.01
N CYS A 149 5.87 4.11 3.45
CA CYS A 149 4.78 5.00 3.05
C CYS A 149 5.09 5.61 1.67
N ALA A 150 4.15 5.48 0.74
CA ALA A 150 4.28 6.04 -0.62
C ALA A 150 4.26 7.56 -0.62
N ALA A 151 3.66 8.16 0.40
CA ALA A 151 3.57 9.61 0.56
C ALA A 151 2.86 10.28 -0.64
N TRP A 152 2.85 11.60 -0.72
CA TRP A 152 2.35 12.33 -1.88
C TRP A 152 3.37 13.39 -2.31
N LYS A 153 3.94 13.20 -3.50
CA LYS A 153 5.03 14.07 -3.99
C LYS A 153 6.16 14.17 -2.96
N ASP A 154 6.56 13.02 -2.42
CA ASP A 154 7.56 12.85 -1.36
C ASP A 154 7.23 13.53 -0.01
N ARG A 155 6.01 14.02 0.18
CA ARG A 155 5.54 14.60 1.45
C ARG A 155 4.71 13.58 2.22
N VAL A 156 4.96 13.48 3.52
CA VAL A 156 4.24 12.59 4.44
C VAL A 156 2.73 12.85 4.36
N ASN A 157 1.95 11.79 4.31
CA ASN A 157 0.50 11.81 4.38
C ASN A 157 -0.02 11.09 5.63
N LEU A 158 -1.24 11.39 6.05
CA LEU A 158 -1.81 10.84 7.28
C LEU A 158 -2.24 9.40 7.12
N GLU A 159 -2.87 9.04 6.04
CA GLU A 159 -3.46 7.71 5.82
C GLU A 159 -2.42 6.58 5.81
N ASP A 160 -1.29 6.77 5.13
CA ASP A 160 -0.20 5.79 5.11
C ASP A 160 0.43 5.68 6.50
N SER A 161 0.62 6.83 7.17
CA SER A 161 1.13 6.89 8.55
C SER A 161 0.19 6.18 9.53
N LEU A 162 -1.13 6.33 9.38
CA LEU A 162 -2.13 5.65 10.18
C LEU A 162 -2.09 4.13 9.97
N PHE A 163 -1.95 3.67 8.73
CA PHE A 163 -1.82 2.24 8.45
C PHE A 163 -0.54 1.66 9.05
N ALA A 164 0.60 2.33 8.86
CA ALA A 164 1.86 1.92 9.49
C ALA A 164 1.72 1.84 11.02
N GLY A 165 1.05 2.82 11.62
CA GLY A 165 0.75 2.83 13.05
C GLY A 165 -0.16 1.69 13.49
N ALA A 166 -1.15 1.32 12.69
CA ALA A 166 -2.04 0.18 12.95
C ALA A 166 -1.28 -1.16 12.95
N VAL A 167 -0.39 -1.35 11.98
CA VAL A 167 0.49 -2.53 11.94
C VAL A 167 1.34 -2.60 13.21
N ILE A 168 2.01 -1.50 13.57
CA ILE A 168 2.88 -1.46 14.77
C ILE A 168 2.08 -1.71 16.05
N GLU A 169 0.90 -1.13 16.17
CA GLU A 169 0.04 -1.34 17.35
C GLU A 169 -0.35 -2.82 17.50
N ARG A 170 -0.59 -3.51 16.39
CA ARG A 170 -1.03 -4.90 16.38
C ARG A 170 0.12 -5.88 16.65
N ILE A 171 1.29 -5.67 16.02
CA ILE A 171 2.37 -6.66 16.04
C ILE A 171 3.69 -6.16 16.63
N GLY A 172 3.80 -4.89 17.00
CA GLY A 172 5.07 -4.26 17.42
C GLY A 172 5.77 -4.94 18.61
N LYS A 173 5.03 -5.65 19.47
CA LYS A 173 5.63 -6.43 20.58
C LYS A 173 6.54 -7.59 20.11
N HIS A 174 6.39 -8.02 18.85
CA HIS A 174 7.19 -9.11 18.25
C HIS A 174 8.48 -8.59 17.60
N PHE A 175 8.65 -7.28 17.51
CA PHE A 175 9.76 -6.61 16.84
C PHE A 175 10.57 -5.73 17.80
N ASP A 176 11.82 -5.47 17.41
CA ASP A 176 12.65 -4.45 18.04
C ASP A 176 12.46 -3.13 17.27
N ILE A 177 11.79 -2.17 17.91
CA ILE A 177 11.44 -0.87 17.31
C ILE A 177 12.41 0.19 17.84
N LYS A 178 13.36 0.60 16.99
CA LYS A 178 14.43 1.54 17.34
C LYS A 178 14.32 2.91 16.67
N CYS A 179 13.26 3.18 15.89
CA CYS A 179 13.11 4.46 15.21
C CYS A 179 11.94 5.28 15.73
N ASP A 180 12.14 6.58 15.81
CA ASP A 180 11.12 7.50 16.29
C ASP A 180 9.93 7.62 15.34
N SER A 181 10.14 7.51 14.01
CA SER A 181 9.06 7.49 13.03
C SER A 181 8.03 6.37 13.32
N SER A 182 8.50 5.16 13.67
CA SER A 182 7.59 4.07 14.06
C SER A 182 6.79 4.38 15.34
N ARG A 183 7.42 5.01 16.32
CA ARG A 183 6.73 5.41 17.55
C ARG A 183 5.74 6.55 17.32
N MET A 184 6.09 7.50 16.46
CA MET A 184 5.22 8.61 16.08
C MET A 184 3.95 8.09 15.40
N VAL A 185 4.07 7.21 14.40
CA VAL A 185 2.89 6.69 13.68
C VAL A 185 2.05 5.77 14.56
N GLN A 186 2.65 5.02 15.48
CA GLN A 186 1.90 4.23 16.48
C GLN A 186 1.04 5.14 17.37
N ASN A 187 1.61 6.24 17.88
CA ASN A 187 0.88 7.20 18.70
C ASN A 187 -0.21 7.92 17.91
N LEU A 188 0.07 8.27 16.64
CA LEU A 188 -0.91 8.85 15.73
C LEU A 188 -2.11 7.91 15.56
N TYR A 189 -1.88 6.63 15.28
CA TYR A 189 -2.96 5.64 15.16
C TYR A 189 -3.74 5.48 16.46
N LYS A 190 -3.06 5.45 17.61
CA LYS A 190 -3.73 5.40 18.93
C LYS A 190 -4.67 6.58 19.16
N SER A 191 -4.29 7.78 18.69
CA SER A 191 -5.16 8.96 18.82
C SER A 191 -6.35 8.96 17.86
N ALA A 192 -6.25 8.20 16.74
CA ALA A 192 -7.27 8.10 15.70
C ALA A 192 -8.25 6.93 15.90
N ARG A 193 -8.09 6.11 16.94
CA ARG A 193 -8.92 4.92 17.19
C ARG A 193 -10.41 5.27 17.23
N GLY A 194 -11.18 4.46 16.51
CA GLY A 194 -12.64 4.53 16.47
C GLY A 194 -13.16 4.82 15.07
N ASP A 195 -12.87 5.97 14.51
CA ASP A 195 -13.32 6.34 13.17
C ASP A 195 -12.20 7.08 12.42
N LEU A 196 -11.46 6.33 11.60
CA LEU A 196 -10.35 6.89 10.81
C LEU A 196 -10.84 7.90 9.77
N TYR A 197 -12.03 7.74 9.22
CA TYR A 197 -12.60 8.68 8.26
C TYR A 197 -12.88 10.03 8.93
N GLU A 198 -13.54 10.02 10.09
CA GLU A 198 -13.79 11.26 10.83
C GLU A 198 -12.49 11.88 11.37
N PHE A 199 -11.52 11.05 11.76
CA PHE A 199 -10.20 11.55 12.14
C PHE A 199 -9.51 12.29 11.00
N MET A 200 -9.49 11.72 9.79
CA MET A 200 -8.92 12.35 8.60
C MET A 200 -9.61 13.69 8.28
N LYS A 201 -10.92 13.71 8.39
CA LYS A 201 -11.74 14.91 8.16
C LYS A 201 -11.45 16.01 9.19
N GLN A 202 -11.45 15.67 10.48
CA GLN A 202 -11.24 16.62 11.58
C GLN A 202 -9.81 17.21 11.62
N ASN A 203 -8.83 16.48 11.06
CA ASN A 203 -7.44 16.92 10.97
C ASN A 203 -7.08 17.54 9.62
N ASP A 204 -8.07 17.92 8.81
CA ASP A 204 -7.87 18.58 7.51
C ASP A 204 -6.87 17.84 6.62
N ALA A 205 -6.92 16.47 6.59
CA ALA A 205 -5.98 15.67 5.84
C ALA A 205 -6.00 16.04 4.35
N THR A 206 -4.84 16.33 3.79
CA THR A 206 -4.70 16.83 2.42
C THR A 206 -5.31 15.89 1.37
N HIS A 207 -5.09 14.58 1.49
CA HIS A 207 -5.66 13.59 0.58
C HIS A 207 -7.17 13.43 0.77
N TYR A 208 -7.67 13.52 2.01
CA TYR A 208 -9.10 13.52 2.28
C TYR A 208 -9.79 14.64 1.49
N HIS A 209 -9.34 15.88 1.64
CA HIS A 209 -9.93 17.03 0.93
C HIS A 209 -9.84 16.88 -0.58
N ARG A 210 -8.68 16.45 -1.09
CA ARG A 210 -8.50 16.25 -2.53
C ARG A 210 -9.48 15.23 -3.10
N LEU A 211 -9.63 14.08 -2.48
CA LEU A 211 -10.52 13.04 -2.96
C LEU A 211 -12.00 13.37 -2.75
N SER A 212 -12.36 14.02 -1.63
CA SER A 212 -13.73 14.54 -1.40
C SER A 212 -14.13 15.57 -2.45
N ASN A 213 -13.23 16.45 -2.86
CA ASN A 213 -13.49 17.42 -3.92
C ASN A 213 -13.76 16.75 -5.29
N PHE A 214 -13.38 15.49 -5.46
CA PHE A 214 -13.71 14.68 -6.64
C PHE A 214 -14.92 13.77 -6.43
N GLY A 215 -15.63 13.87 -5.29
CA GLY A 215 -16.80 13.02 -4.97
C GLY A 215 -16.44 11.58 -4.65
N LEU A 216 -15.22 11.33 -4.12
CA LEU A 216 -14.69 9.99 -3.86
C LEU A 216 -14.77 9.59 -2.37
N GLU A 217 -15.72 10.12 -1.62
CA GLU A 217 -15.90 9.80 -0.19
C GLU A 217 -16.16 8.31 0.05
N LYS A 218 -16.84 7.64 -0.89
CA LYS A 218 -17.05 6.20 -0.83
C LYS A 218 -15.75 5.42 -0.88
N ASP A 219 -14.81 5.85 -1.74
CA ASP A 219 -13.48 5.26 -1.85
C ASP A 219 -12.70 5.46 -0.54
N ILE A 220 -12.71 6.69 0.00
CA ILE A 220 -12.02 7.01 1.26
C ILE A 220 -12.52 6.10 2.39
N ARG A 221 -13.83 5.98 2.56
CA ARG A 221 -14.43 5.12 3.59
C ARG A 221 -14.01 3.66 3.44
N TYR A 222 -14.05 3.13 2.22
CA TYR A 222 -13.63 1.77 1.94
C TYR A 222 -12.14 1.55 2.24
N CYS A 223 -11.28 2.45 1.76
CA CYS A 223 -9.83 2.33 1.93
C CYS A 223 -9.38 2.47 3.39
N LEU A 224 -10.16 3.14 4.24
CA LEU A 224 -9.90 3.29 5.68
C LEU A 224 -10.59 2.22 6.54
N ALA A 225 -11.48 1.40 5.95
CA ALA A 225 -12.14 0.30 6.65
C ALA A 225 -11.26 -0.95 6.68
N ALA A 226 -11.15 -1.58 7.84
CA ALA A 226 -10.41 -2.83 7.96
C ALA A 226 -11.18 -4.01 7.35
N GLU A 227 -10.43 -5.01 6.83
CA GLU A 227 -10.93 -6.35 6.47
C GLU A 227 -11.86 -6.41 5.23
N GLY A 228 -11.79 -5.41 4.34
CA GLY A 228 -12.60 -5.40 3.11
C GLY A 228 -12.09 -6.34 2.00
N ALA A 229 -10.78 -6.65 1.98
CA ALA A 229 -10.11 -7.49 0.98
C ALA A 229 -8.90 -8.19 1.62
N ASN A 230 -9.16 -9.10 2.57
CA ASN A 230 -8.13 -9.71 3.42
C ASN A 230 -7.30 -10.77 2.68
N VAL A 231 -6.46 -10.33 1.77
CA VAL A 231 -5.45 -11.12 1.04
C VAL A 231 -4.07 -10.49 1.21
N LEU A 232 -3.02 -11.28 1.00
CA LEU A 232 -1.64 -10.78 1.02
C LEU A 232 -1.14 -10.56 -0.41
N PRO A 233 -1.08 -9.32 -0.93
CA PRO A 233 -0.46 -9.04 -2.21
C PRO A 233 1.05 -9.13 -2.08
N LYS A 234 1.66 -10.11 -2.77
CA LYS A 234 3.10 -10.34 -2.79
C LYS A 234 3.65 -10.15 -4.20
N PHE A 235 4.75 -9.42 -4.32
CA PHE A 235 5.43 -9.22 -5.60
C PHE A 235 6.26 -10.46 -5.95
N VAL A 236 5.96 -11.07 -7.10
CA VAL A 236 6.65 -12.26 -7.62
C VAL A 236 6.91 -12.07 -9.11
N GLY A 237 8.18 -12.10 -9.52
CA GLY A 237 8.57 -11.85 -10.90
C GLY A 237 8.29 -10.42 -11.34
N ASP A 238 7.21 -10.20 -12.07
CA ASP A 238 6.80 -8.90 -12.63
C ASP A 238 5.46 -8.39 -12.07
N ARG A 239 4.82 -9.13 -11.15
CA ARG A 239 3.46 -8.87 -10.73
C ARG A 239 3.19 -9.12 -9.26
N LEU A 240 2.08 -8.57 -8.79
CA LEU A 240 1.50 -8.88 -7.49
C LEU A 240 0.50 -10.02 -7.65
N VAL A 241 0.64 -11.03 -6.79
CA VAL A 241 -0.24 -12.19 -6.68
C VAL A 241 -0.61 -12.41 -5.22
N ILE A 242 -1.57 -13.29 -4.93
CA ILE A 242 -1.88 -13.71 -3.56
C ILE A 242 -0.72 -14.58 -3.07
N GLY A 243 -0.10 -14.19 -1.95
CA GLY A 243 1.00 -14.87 -1.27
C GLY A 243 0.56 -15.90 -0.25
#